data_dd4891cca47918e424c8854443552bae
#
_entry.id   dd4891cca47918e424c8854443552bae
#
_cell.length_a   1.000
_cell.length_b   1.000
_cell.length_c   1.000
_cell.angle_alpha   90.00
_cell.angle_beta   90.00
_cell.angle_gamma   90.00
#
_symmetry.space_group_name_H-M   'P 1'
#
loop_
_entity.id
_entity.type
_entity.pdbx_description
1 polymer ?
#
loop_
_entity_poly.entity_id
_entity_poly.type
_entity_poly.pdbx_seq_one_letter_code
_entity_poly.pdbx_strand_id
1 'polypeptide(L)'
;MTDTLTVTGVELYAFVNEMRDRAGGAWKPGAVAKPVWYACRITTDQGITGEHFTWAGKRGKSAWGAAASLVGRDALGREEIYRDLKPRPCVAILDNTLWDIAGKRYSQPVYRLLGGSKMRLPVYASTTMGDAHSGGLNSPQAYADFAEECLAMGIRGYKAHPWRDGDVKRHVALVHALGRRVGDRMDLMLDPACCYATFMDALKVGRACDEEDFCWYEDPVEYGADAHTVYRKLAEELPKEVIILTAG
;
A
#
# COMPACT_ATOMS: atom_id res chain seq x y z
N MET A 1 21.54 -33.91 13.59
CA MET A 1 21.82 -32.46 13.44
C MET A 1 20.55 -31.74 13.87
N THR A 2 20.63 -30.90 14.86
CA THR A 2 19.48 -30.10 15.31
C THR A 2 19.07 -29.17 14.14
N ASP A 3 17.81 -29.23 13.77
CA ASP A 3 17.26 -28.39 12.66
C ASP A 3 17.09 -26.90 13.09
N THR A 4 17.68 -26.56 14.23
CA THR A 4 17.62 -25.25 14.87
C THR A 4 18.61 -24.30 14.23
N LEU A 5 18.16 -23.10 13.94
CA LEU A 5 18.95 -22.01 13.35
C LEU A 5 18.98 -20.82 14.33
N THR A 6 20.04 -20.76 15.13
CA THR A 6 20.11 -19.80 16.25
C THR A 6 20.44 -18.39 15.79
N VAL A 7 19.63 -17.42 16.17
CA VAL A 7 19.92 -15.99 15.95
C VAL A 7 21.13 -15.56 16.77
N THR A 8 22.17 -15.06 16.12
CA THR A 8 23.42 -14.59 16.75
C THR A 8 23.51 -13.06 16.81
N GLY A 9 22.75 -12.36 15.98
CA GLY A 9 22.75 -10.89 15.98
C GLY A 9 21.54 -10.32 15.26
N VAL A 10 21.15 -9.11 15.67
CA VAL A 10 20.11 -8.31 15.03
C VAL A 10 20.60 -6.88 14.90
N GLU A 11 20.63 -6.39 13.69
CA GLU A 11 21.00 -5.04 13.34
C GLU A 11 19.78 -4.30 12.80
N LEU A 12 19.56 -3.09 13.31
CA LEU A 12 18.48 -2.21 12.84
C LEU A 12 19.08 -0.87 12.45
N TYR A 13 18.75 -0.44 11.24
CA TYR A 13 19.19 0.83 10.68
C TYR A 13 17.99 1.73 10.43
N ALA A 14 18.13 3.01 10.72
CA ALA A 14 17.15 4.03 10.39
C ALA A 14 17.75 4.99 9.36
N PHE A 15 17.03 5.18 8.26
CA PHE A 15 17.42 6.08 7.18
C PHE A 15 16.41 7.21 7.11
N VAL A 16 16.89 8.43 7.16
CA VAL A 16 16.05 9.63 6.96
C VAL A 16 16.26 10.11 5.53
N ASN A 17 15.19 10.17 4.77
CA ASN A 17 15.18 10.80 3.46
C ASN A 17 14.49 12.16 3.55
N GLU A 18 15.08 13.18 2.94
CA GLU A 18 14.44 14.49 2.83
C GLU A 18 13.73 14.59 1.49
N MET A 19 12.42 14.78 1.55
CA MET A 19 11.57 15.00 0.38
C MET A 19 11.10 16.46 0.41
N ARG A 20 11.53 17.24 -0.57
CA ARG A 20 11.12 18.64 -0.72
C ARG A 20 9.88 18.75 -1.56
N ASP A 21 9.11 19.80 -1.30
CA ASP A 21 7.85 20.10 -1.99
C ASP A 21 6.86 18.93 -1.98
N ARG A 22 6.91 18.10 -0.93
CA ARG A 22 6.02 16.96 -0.71
C ARG A 22 5.50 16.90 0.71
N ALA A 23 4.21 16.62 0.87
CA ALA A 23 3.59 16.32 2.15
C ALA A 23 2.42 15.36 1.94
N GLY A 24 2.37 14.31 2.76
CA GLY A 24 1.29 13.31 2.69
C GLY A 24 1.16 12.61 1.32
N GLY A 25 2.28 12.43 0.60
CA GLY A 25 2.28 11.84 -0.75
C GLY A 25 1.97 12.81 -1.88
N ALA A 26 1.44 14.02 -1.58
CA ALA A 26 1.09 15.02 -2.58
C ALA A 26 2.18 16.09 -2.75
N TRP A 27 2.20 16.73 -3.90
CA TRP A 27 3.01 17.93 -4.13
C TRP A 27 2.50 19.09 -3.28
N LYS A 28 3.42 19.71 -2.53
CA LYS A 28 3.12 20.87 -1.68
C LYS A 28 4.34 21.81 -1.67
N PRO A 29 4.34 22.90 -2.45
CA PRO A 29 5.45 23.82 -2.54
C PRO A 29 5.90 24.31 -1.17
N GLY A 30 7.23 24.33 -0.93
CA GLY A 30 7.84 24.75 0.32
C GLY A 30 7.74 23.75 1.48
N ALA A 31 7.01 22.66 1.34
CA ALA A 31 6.94 21.63 2.37
C ALA A 31 8.22 20.76 2.37
N VAL A 32 8.62 20.31 3.56
CA VAL A 32 9.71 19.34 3.73
C VAL A 32 9.20 18.18 4.56
N ALA A 33 9.19 17.00 3.96
CA ALA A 33 8.91 15.75 4.66
C ALA A 33 10.22 14.98 4.90
N LYS A 34 10.34 14.36 6.07
CA LYS A 34 11.50 13.54 6.45
C LYS A 34 11.00 12.13 6.85
N PRO A 35 10.56 11.33 5.90
CA PRO A 35 10.15 9.96 6.19
C PRO A 35 11.34 9.15 6.69
N VAL A 36 11.10 8.32 7.70
CA VAL A 36 12.10 7.40 8.24
C VAL A 36 11.83 6.00 7.71
N TRP A 37 12.81 5.45 7.04
CA TRP A 37 12.85 4.07 6.56
C TRP A 37 13.69 3.23 7.49
N TYR A 38 13.42 1.95 7.57
CA TYR A 38 14.12 1.04 8.43
C TYR A 38 14.60 -0.17 7.63
N ALA A 39 15.84 -0.59 7.91
CA ALA A 39 16.33 -1.88 7.47
C ALA A 39 16.63 -2.74 8.70
N CYS A 40 16.33 -4.02 8.59
CA CYS A 40 16.65 -5.03 9.59
C CYS A 40 17.52 -6.11 8.94
N ARG A 41 18.56 -6.50 9.66
CA ARG A 41 19.39 -7.66 9.33
C ARG A 41 19.45 -8.58 10.55
N ILE A 42 19.17 -9.85 10.36
CA ILE A 42 19.28 -10.89 11.38
C ILE A 42 20.31 -11.91 10.90
N THR A 43 21.32 -12.18 11.72
CA THR A 43 22.36 -13.19 11.46
C THR A 43 22.15 -14.43 12.30
N THR A 44 22.56 -15.58 11.79
CA THR A 44 22.41 -16.87 12.46
C THR A 44 23.75 -17.60 12.61
N ASP A 45 23.80 -18.57 13.51
CA ASP A 45 24.98 -19.41 13.78
C ASP A 45 25.46 -20.24 12.58
N GLN A 46 24.60 -20.47 11.59
CA GLN A 46 24.94 -21.18 10.36
C GLN A 46 25.28 -20.25 9.18
N GLY A 47 25.45 -18.94 9.42
CA GLY A 47 25.82 -17.97 8.40
C GLY A 47 24.68 -17.54 7.48
N ILE A 48 23.44 -18.01 7.72
CA ILE A 48 22.27 -17.51 6.98
C ILE A 48 21.88 -16.15 7.56
N THR A 49 21.74 -15.16 6.68
CA THR A 49 21.35 -13.81 7.06
C THR A 49 20.05 -13.44 6.38
N GLY A 50 19.09 -12.95 7.17
CA GLY A 50 17.85 -12.37 6.66
C GLY A 50 17.92 -10.85 6.61
N GLU A 51 17.21 -10.26 5.66
CA GLU A 51 17.16 -8.82 5.48
C GLU A 51 15.75 -8.36 5.09
N HIS A 52 15.35 -7.20 5.61
CA HIS A 52 14.10 -6.55 5.24
C HIS A 52 14.25 -5.03 5.31
N PHE A 53 13.66 -4.35 4.33
CA PHE A 53 13.62 -2.90 4.25
C PHE A 53 12.17 -2.44 4.13
N THR A 54 11.76 -1.47 4.97
CA THR A 54 10.38 -0.99 5.00
C THR A 54 10.25 0.44 5.48
N TRP A 55 9.13 1.06 5.11
CA TRP A 55 8.68 2.29 5.73
C TRP A 55 7.78 1.94 6.93
N ALA A 56 8.21 2.29 8.14
CA ALA A 56 7.45 2.02 9.37
C ALA A 56 7.09 3.28 10.15
N GLY A 57 7.45 4.45 9.64
CA GLY A 57 7.18 5.73 10.28
C GLY A 57 7.65 5.76 11.75
N LYS A 58 6.84 6.31 12.65
CA LYS A 58 7.16 6.37 14.09
C LYS A 58 7.20 5.00 14.76
N ARG A 59 6.59 3.97 14.17
CA ARG A 59 6.50 2.60 14.73
C ARG A 59 7.83 1.85 14.66
N GLY A 60 8.72 2.22 13.72
CA GLY A 60 10.01 1.54 13.56
C GLY A 60 10.88 1.56 14.82
N LYS A 61 10.80 2.63 15.64
CA LYS A 61 11.56 2.72 16.88
C LYS A 61 11.28 1.61 17.89
N SER A 62 10.09 1.04 17.92
CA SER A 62 9.75 -0.04 18.85
C SER A 62 10.42 -1.38 18.49
N ALA A 63 10.93 -1.54 17.26
CA ALA A 63 11.69 -2.72 16.86
C ALA A 63 13.00 -2.87 17.63
N TRP A 64 13.65 -1.76 17.99
CA TRP A 64 14.91 -1.81 18.78
C TRP A 64 14.71 -2.52 20.11
N GLY A 65 13.62 -2.23 20.84
CA GLY A 65 13.32 -2.88 22.10
C GLY A 65 13.00 -4.36 21.98
N ALA A 66 12.56 -4.81 20.78
CA ALA A 66 12.24 -6.21 20.53
C ALA A 66 13.42 -7.00 19.96
N ALA A 67 14.33 -6.34 19.24
CA ALA A 67 15.44 -6.98 18.53
C ALA A 67 16.33 -7.84 19.44
N ALA A 68 16.70 -7.30 20.61
CA ALA A 68 17.54 -8.01 21.57
C ALA A 68 16.93 -9.33 22.08
N SER A 69 15.59 -9.42 22.11
CA SER A 69 14.90 -10.63 22.57
C SER A 69 14.93 -11.78 21.56
N LEU A 70 15.41 -11.54 20.34
CA LEU A 70 15.55 -12.58 19.31
C LEU A 70 16.88 -13.33 19.43
N VAL A 71 17.93 -12.72 19.97
CA VAL A 71 19.26 -13.35 20.10
C VAL A 71 19.16 -14.59 20.99
N GLY A 72 19.71 -15.70 20.51
CA GLY A 72 19.63 -17.00 21.14
C GLY A 72 18.37 -17.81 20.82
N ARG A 73 17.40 -17.24 20.11
CA ARG A 73 16.20 -17.97 19.69
C ARG A 73 16.42 -18.68 18.34
N ASP A 74 15.60 -19.70 18.11
CA ASP A 74 15.54 -20.34 16.80
C ASP A 74 14.83 -19.41 15.79
N ALA A 75 15.54 -18.99 14.73
CA ALA A 75 15.00 -18.14 13.69
C ALA A 75 13.83 -18.79 12.92
N LEU A 76 13.72 -20.13 12.93
CA LEU A 76 12.64 -20.86 12.29
C LEU A 76 11.41 -21.03 13.19
N GLY A 77 11.56 -20.79 14.51
CA GLY A 77 10.46 -20.76 15.48
C GLY A 77 9.56 -19.52 15.38
N ARG A 78 9.22 -19.12 14.16
CA ARG A 78 8.58 -17.84 13.84
C ARG A 78 7.23 -17.62 14.49
N GLU A 79 6.41 -18.66 14.59
CA GLU A 79 5.07 -18.54 15.17
C GLU A 79 5.14 -18.17 16.67
N GLU A 80 6.05 -18.78 17.39
CA GLU A 80 6.30 -18.44 18.78
C GLU A 80 6.85 -17.02 18.93
N ILE A 81 7.83 -16.65 18.11
CA ILE A 81 8.40 -15.30 18.08
C ILE A 81 7.29 -14.27 17.75
N TYR A 82 6.48 -14.53 16.73
CA TYR A 82 5.39 -13.64 16.35
C TYR A 82 4.38 -13.45 17.49
N ARG A 83 3.98 -14.53 18.15
CA ARG A 83 3.05 -14.47 19.30
C ARG A 83 3.58 -13.59 20.42
N ASP A 84 4.88 -13.71 20.75
CA ASP A 84 5.51 -12.91 21.79
C ASP A 84 5.67 -11.43 21.41
N LEU A 85 5.84 -11.15 20.11
CA LEU A 85 6.04 -9.81 19.58
C LEU A 85 4.76 -9.13 19.09
N LYS A 86 3.67 -9.89 18.83
CA LYS A 86 2.41 -9.40 18.26
C LYS A 86 1.83 -8.12 18.91
N PRO A 87 1.95 -7.91 20.24
CA PRO A 87 1.48 -6.68 20.87
C PRO A 87 2.30 -5.43 20.49
N ARG A 88 3.44 -5.60 19.81
CA ARG A 88 4.38 -4.50 19.52
C ARG A 88 4.16 -3.95 18.10
N PRO A 89 4.11 -2.61 17.93
CA PRO A 89 3.68 -1.98 16.68
C PRO A 89 4.57 -2.22 15.45
N CYS A 90 5.67 -2.93 15.55
CA CYS A 90 6.62 -3.11 14.44
C CYS A 90 7.12 -4.54 14.30
N VAL A 91 6.36 -5.50 14.82
CA VAL A 91 6.67 -6.93 14.67
C VAL A 91 6.95 -7.31 13.21
N ALA A 92 6.25 -6.67 12.25
CA ALA A 92 6.42 -6.95 10.82
C ALA A 92 7.86 -6.77 10.32
N ILE A 93 8.64 -5.80 10.85
CA ILE A 93 10.04 -5.61 10.44
C ILE A 93 10.86 -6.87 10.78
N LEU A 94 10.71 -7.39 11.99
CA LEU A 94 11.44 -8.57 12.47
C LEU A 94 10.89 -9.84 11.83
N ASP A 95 9.58 -10.01 11.76
CA ASP A 95 8.93 -11.19 11.19
C ASP A 95 9.25 -11.38 9.72
N ASN A 96 9.20 -10.32 8.90
CA ASN A 96 9.57 -10.42 7.50
C ASN A 96 11.06 -10.78 7.30
N THR A 97 11.93 -10.29 8.19
CA THR A 97 13.36 -10.68 8.17
C THR A 97 13.55 -12.16 8.50
N LEU A 98 12.76 -12.70 9.45
CA LEU A 98 12.77 -14.13 9.76
C LEU A 98 12.19 -14.98 8.62
N TRP A 99 11.20 -14.47 7.88
CA TRP A 99 10.72 -15.12 6.66
C TRP A 99 11.78 -15.19 5.56
N ASP A 100 12.60 -14.15 5.42
CA ASP A 100 13.71 -14.17 4.47
C ASP A 100 14.75 -15.24 4.85
N ILE A 101 15.06 -15.41 6.15
CA ILE A 101 15.89 -16.51 6.65
C ILE A 101 15.27 -17.86 6.28
N ALA A 102 13.98 -18.06 6.53
CA ALA A 102 13.31 -19.32 6.23
C ALA A 102 13.34 -19.62 4.72
N GLY A 103 13.10 -18.63 3.88
CA GLY A 103 13.21 -18.75 2.44
C GLY A 103 14.60 -19.19 1.99
N LYS A 104 15.65 -18.58 2.52
CA LYS A 104 17.06 -18.91 2.25
C LYS A 104 17.42 -20.30 2.77
N ARG A 105 17.01 -20.64 4.00
CA ARG A 105 17.25 -21.95 4.60
C ARG A 105 16.69 -23.11 3.78
N TYR A 106 15.48 -22.96 3.28
CA TYR A 106 14.80 -23.98 2.50
C TYR A 106 14.98 -23.83 0.97
N SER A 107 15.73 -22.83 0.53
CA SER A 107 15.89 -22.50 -0.90
C SER A 107 14.56 -22.38 -1.64
N GLN A 108 13.58 -21.81 -0.99
CA GLN A 108 12.23 -21.61 -1.51
C GLN A 108 11.77 -20.16 -1.33
N PRO A 109 11.05 -19.59 -2.29
CA PRO A 109 10.41 -18.28 -2.09
C PRO A 109 9.33 -18.38 -1.01
N VAL A 110 9.17 -17.32 -0.23
CA VAL A 110 8.26 -17.29 0.93
C VAL A 110 6.82 -17.69 0.56
N TYR A 111 6.32 -17.29 -0.60
CA TYR A 111 4.97 -17.68 -1.02
C TYR A 111 4.77 -19.21 -1.08
N ARG A 112 5.81 -19.96 -1.44
CA ARG A 112 5.76 -21.44 -1.45
C ARG A 112 5.75 -22.01 -0.03
N LEU A 113 6.55 -21.44 0.87
CA LEU A 113 6.53 -21.83 2.29
C LEU A 113 5.16 -21.58 2.93
N LEU A 114 4.42 -20.60 2.43
CA LEU A 114 3.05 -20.29 2.83
C LEU A 114 1.98 -21.16 2.10
N GLY A 115 2.39 -22.13 1.30
CA GLY A 115 1.47 -23.01 0.58
C GLY A 115 0.95 -22.42 -0.73
N GLY A 116 1.49 -21.28 -1.18
CA GLY A 116 1.11 -20.64 -2.43
C GLY A 116 1.59 -21.43 -3.66
N SER A 117 0.78 -21.44 -4.71
CA SER A 117 1.09 -22.11 -5.99
C SER A 117 1.17 -21.18 -7.19
N LYS A 118 0.60 -19.99 -7.11
CA LYS A 118 0.58 -19.03 -8.22
C LYS A 118 1.94 -18.37 -8.41
N MET A 119 2.52 -18.51 -9.59
CA MET A 119 3.80 -17.88 -9.97
C MET A 119 3.61 -16.51 -10.62
N ARG A 120 2.42 -16.21 -11.10
CA ARG A 120 2.06 -14.93 -11.72
C ARG A 120 0.77 -14.42 -11.11
N LEU A 121 0.76 -13.15 -10.77
CA LEU A 121 -0.41 -12.43 -10.28
C LEU A 121 -0.72 -11.28 -11.24
N PRO A 122 -2.00 -10.97 -11.48
CA PRO A 122 -2.36 -9.73 -12.14
C PRO A 122 -1.91 -8.56 -11.27
N VAL A 123 -1.49 -7.49 -11.92
CA VAL A 123 -1.05 -6.26 -11.26
C VAL A 123 -1.72 -5.06 -11.89
N TYR A 124 -1.90 -4.02 -11.12
CA TYR A 124 -2.31 -2.71 -11.61
C TYR A 124 -1.26 -1.65 -11.26
N ALA A 125 -1.19 -0.61 -12.07
CA ALA A 125 -0.44 0.59 -11.70
C ALA A 125 -1.26 1.40 -10.69
N SER A 126 -0.61 1.88 -9.64
CA SER A 126 -1.24 2.73 -8.63
C SER A 126 -0.46 4.04 -8.52
N THR A 127 -1.13 5.15 -8.70
CA THR A 127 -0.52 6.47 -8.52
C THR A 127 -0.48 6.88 -7.05
N THR A 128 0.34 7.86 -6.73
CA THR A 128 0.18 8.67 -5.52
C THR A 128 -0.85 9.78 -5.76
N MET A 129 -1.17 10.55 -4.71
CA MET A 129 -2.08 11.69 -4.83
C MET A 129 -1.63 12.68 -5.92
N GLY A 130 -2.62 13.32 -6.54
CA GLY A 130 -2.41 14.28 -7.60
C GLY A 130 -1.52 15.46 -7.21
N ASP A 131 -0.85 15.98 -8.21
CA ASP A 131 0.08 17.10 -8.10
C ASP A 131 -0.57 18.44 -8.48
N ALA A 132 0.14 19.54 -8.18
CA ALA A 132 -0.22 20.88 -8.64
C ALA A 132 0.81 21.45 -9.64
N HIS A 133 1.95 20.77 -9.84
CA HIS A 133 3.02 21.27 -10.72
C HIS A 133 2.87 20.78 -12.18
N SER A 134 3.46 21.52 -13.09
CA SER A 134 3.55 21.13 -14.49
C SER A 134 4.38 19.83 -14.65
N GLY A 135 3.88 18.90 -15.46
CA GLY A 135 4.50 17.60 -15.69
C GLY A 135 4.18 16.54 -14.63
N GLY A 136 3.43 16.90 -13.57
CA GLY A 136 2.86 15.94 -12.62
C GLY A 136 1.41 15.60 -12.95
N LEU A 137 0.77 14.81 -12.08
CA LEU A 137 -0.66 14.45 -12.19
C LEU A 137 -1.55 15.65 -11.77
N ASN A 138 -1.49 16.73 -12.52
CA ASN A 138 -2.09 18.01 -12.17
C ASN A 138 -3.44 18.30 -12.84
N SER A 139 -3.89 17.41 -13.70
CA SER A 139 -5.17 17.53 -14.41
C SER A 139 -5.78 16.17 -14.73
N PRO A 140 -7.09 16.08 -14.99
CA PRO A 140 -7.73 14.86 -15.50
C PRO A 140 -7.03 14.27 -16.72
N GLN A 141 -6.56 15.10 -17.64
CA GLN A 141 -5.85 14.69 -18.85
C GLN A 141 -4.49 14.07 -18.53
N ALA A 142 -3.73 14.66 -17.58
CA ALA A 142 -2.44 14.13 -17.17
C ALA A 142 -2.56 12.72 -16.57
N TYR A 143 -3.63 12.43 -15.84
CA TYR A 143 -3.93 11.08 -15.37
C TYR A 143 -4.27 10.13 -16.52
N ALA A 144 -5.07 10.58 -17.48
CA ALA A 144 -5.45 9.77 -18.62
C ALA A 144 -4.25 9.47 -19.54
N ASP A 145 -3.36 10.44 -19.74
CA ASP A 145 -2.12 10.27 -20.50
C ASP A 145 -1.19 9.25 -19.79
N PHE A 146 -1.04 9.36 -18.47
CA PHE A 146 -0.24 8.42 -17.69
C PHE A 146 -0.84 7.00 -17.68
N ALA A 147 -2.17 6.88 -17.63
CA ALA A 147 -2.83 5.57 -17.75
C ALA A 147 -2.55 4.91 -19.12
N GLU A 148 -2.53 5.71 -20.19
CA GLU A 148 -2.17 5.22 -21.51
C GLU A 148 -0.69 4.80 -21.61
N GLU A 149 0.22 5.50 -20.95
CA GLU A 149 1.63 5.06 -20.81
C GLU A 149 1.72 3.72 -20.06
N CYS A 150 0.97 3.55 -18.97
CA CYS A 150 0.88 2.27 -18.25
C CYS A 150 0.37 1.14 -19.16
N LEU A 151 -0.66 1.42 -19.96
CA LEU A 151 -1.20 0.47 -20.93
C LEU A 151 -0.16 0.08 -21.98
N ALA A 152 0.62 1.05 -22.48
CA ALA A 152 1.72 0.80 -23.43
C ALA A 152 2.84 -0.08 -22.83
N MET A 153 3.05 -0.03 -21.50
CA MET A 153 3.95 -0.93 -20.77
C MET A 153 3.36 -2.34 -20.55
N GLY A 154 2.13 -2.59 -20.98
CA GLY A 154 1.45 -3.88 -20.82
C GLY A 154 0.68 -4.05 -19.53
N ILE A 155 0.52 -3.00 -18.72
CA ILE A 155 -0.27 -3.02 -17.49
C ILE A 155 -1.76 -2.83 -17.86
N ARG A 156 -2.62 -3.73 -17.39
CA ARG A 156 -4.04 -3.77 -17.76
C ARG A 156 -4.99 -3.25 -16.67
N GLY A 157 -4.48 -2.82 -15.53
CA GLY A 157 -5.26 -2.20 -14.46
C GLY A 157 -4.62 -0.89 -14.01
N TYR A 158 -5.43 0.10 -13.67
CA TYR A 158 -4.95 1.40 -13.22
C TYR A 158 -5.80 1.94 -12.07
N LYS A 159 -5.16 2.20 -10.91
CA LYS A 159 -5.80 2.83 -9.75
C LYS A 159 -5.33 4.27 -9.60
N ALA A 160 -6.25 5.21 -9.77
CA ALA A 160 -6.00 6.63 -9.59
C ALA A 160 -6.25 7.04 -8.14
N HIS A 161 -5.27 7.72 -7.53
CA HIS A 161 -5.50 8.51 -6.32
C HIS A 161 -5.63 9.98 -6.75
N PRO A 162 -6.83 10.57 -6.66
CA PRO A 162 -7.04 11.96 -7.06
C PRO A 162 -6.40 12.94 -6.07
N TRP A 163 -6.67 14.21 -6.24
CA TRP A 163 -6.20 15.25 -5.31
C TRP A 163 -6.93 15.15 -3.96
N ARG A 164 -6.23 15.46 -2.87
CA ARG A 164 -6.80 15.38 -1.52
C ARG A 164 -7.67 16.60 -1.15
N ASP A 165 -8.00 17.45 -2.10
CA ASP A 165 -8.84 18.64 -1.88
C ASP A 165 -10.34 18.31 -1.81
N GLY A 166 -10.74 17.11 -2.22
CA GLY A 166 -12.13 16.67 -2.24
C GLY A 166 -13.00 17.42 -3.28
N ASP A 167 -12.38 18.06 -4.29
CA ASP A 167 -13.11 18.74 -5.36
C ASP A 167 -13.87 17.73 -6.22
N VAL A 168 -15.14 17.55 -5.89
CA VAL A 168 -16.05 16.60 -6.54
C VAL A 168 -16.11 16.80 -8.07
N LYS A 169 -16.16 18.06 -8.54
CA LYS A 169 -16.25 18.34 -9.99
C LYS A 169 -14.98 17.90 -10.71
N ARG A 170 -13.83 18.17 -10.11
CA ARG A 170 -12.53 17.77 -10.63
C ARG A 170 -12.36 16.25 -10.65
N HIS A 171 -12.83 15.57 -9.59
CA HIS A 171 -12.76 14.11 -9.50
C HIS A 171 -13.72 13.43 -10.49
N VAL A 172 -14.93 13.92 -10.68
CA VAL A 172 -15.85 13.45 -11.73
C VAL A 172 -15.22 13.64 -13.12
N ALA A 173 -14.60 14.79 -13.37
CA ALA A 173 -13.90 15.03 -14.64
C ALA A 173 -12.71 14.07 -14.85
N LEU A 174 -12.01 13.71 -13.77
CA LEU A 174 -10.94 12.70 -13.79
C LEU A 174 -11.47 11.31 -14.18
N VAL A 175 -12.54 10.87 -13.55
CA VAL A 175 -13.18 9.56 -13.83
C VAL A 175 -13.57 9.48 -15.30
N HIS A 176 -14.29 10.49 -15.82
CA HIS A 176 -14.67 10.53 -17.22
C HIS A 176 -13.47 10.63 -18.18
N ALA A 177 -12.39 11.33 -17.80
CA ALA A 177 -11.19 11.40 -18.64
C ALA A 177 -10.51 10.03 -18.76
N LEU A 178 -10.43 9.28 -17.67
CA LEU A 178 -9.88 7.92 -17.65
C LEU A 178 -10.77 6.96 -18.43
N GLY A 179 -12.08 6.93 -18.16
CA GLY A 179 -13.03 6.06 -18.83
C GLY A 179 -12.99 6.23 -20.36
N ARG A 180 -13.09 7.47 -20.83
CA ARG A 180 -13.02 7.76 -22.27
C ARG A 180 -11.67 7.44 -22.92
N ARG A 181 -10.56 7.52 -22.19
CA ARG A 181 -9.22 7.31 -22.77
C ARG A 181 -8.84 5.84 -22.83
N VAL A 182 -9.10 5.09 -21.77
CA VAL A 182 -8.59 3.72 -21.61
C VAL A 182 -9.60 2.71 -21.07
N GLY A 183 -10.84 3.13 -20.75
CA GLY A 183 -11.82 2.29 -20.08
C GLY A 183 -12.22 1.02 -20.87
N ASP A 184 -12.14 1.06 -22.20
CA ASP A 184 -12.35 -0.10 -23.06
C ASP A 184 -11.18 -1.10 -23.08
N ARG A 185 -10.04 -0.75 -22.48
CA ARG A 185 -8.77 -1.50 -22.57
C ARG A 185 -8.10 -1.78 -21.22
N MET A 186 -8.57 -1.14 -20.15
CA MET A 186 -8.00 -1.24 -18.80
C MET A 186 -9.10 -1.36 -17.75
N ASP A 187 -8.85 -2.18 -16.74
CA ASP A 187 -9.62 -2.17 -15.50
C ASP A 187 -9.26 -0.90 -14.71
N LEU A 188 -10.25 -0.05 -14.46
CA LEU A 188 -10.05 1.24 -13.79
C LEU A 188 -10.52 1.19 -12.34
N MET A 189 -9.80 1.86 -11.45
CA MET A 189 -10.13 1.97 -10.04
C MET A 189 -9.86 3.38 -9.54
N LEU A 190 -10.66 3.82 -8.57
CA LEU A 190 -10.50 5.12 -7.92
C LEU A 190 -10.35 4.95 -6.41
N ASP A 191 -9.33 5.61 -5.84
CA ASP A 191 -9.07 5.64 -4.40
C ASP A 191 -8.86 7.11 -3.95
N PRO A 192 -9.92 7.79 -3.52
CA PRO A 192 -9.81 9.16 -3.04
C PRO A 192 -9.19 9.30 -1.65
N ALA A 193 -8.79 8.23 -1.01
CA ALA A 193 -8.13 8.21 0.30
C ALA A 193 -8.88 9.06 1.35
N CYS A 194 -10.16 8.78 1.51
CA CYS A 194 -11.04 9.37 2.53
C CYS A 194 -11.23 10.90 2.39
N CYS A 195 -11.17 11.47 1.18
CA CYS A 195 -11.20 12.94 1.04
C CYS A 195 -12.60 13.56 0.97
N TYR A 196 -13.68 12.79 0.85
CA TYR A 196 -15.02 13.38 0.79
C TYR A 196 -15.62 13.58 2.19
N ALA A 197 -16.11 14.81 2.40
CA ALA A 197 -16.68 15.19 3.68
C ALA A 197 -18.11 14.67 3.89
N THR A 198 -18.84 14.38 2.79
CA THR A 198 -20.26 13.99 2.87
C THR A 198 -20.55 12.75 2.01
N PHE A 199 -21.61 12.02 2.40
CA PHE A 199 -22.17 10.95 1.59
C PHE A 199 -22.53 11.41 0.17
N MET A 200 -23.10 12.59 0.03
CA MET A 200 -23.53 13.12 -1.27
C MET A 200 -22.35 13.41 -2.19
N ASP A 201 -21.21 13.84 -1.66
CA ASP A 201 -20.00 14.06 -2.44
C ASP A 201 -19.41 12.72 -2.92
N ALA A 202 -19.33 11.74 -2.00
CA ALA A 202 -18.91 10.39 -2.35
C ALA A 202 -19.85 9.76 -3.40
N LEU A 203 -21.17 9.89 -3.25
CA LEU A 203 -22.15 9.34 -4.19
C LEU A 203 -22.03 9.94 -5.60
N LYS A 204 -21.80 11.25 -5.71
CA LYS A 204 -21.63 11.92 -7.03
C LYS A 204 -20.43 11.36 -7.80
N VAL A 205 -19.32 11.14 -7.11
CA VAL A 205 -18.13 10.57 -7.75
C VAL A 205 -18.32 9.08 -8.01
N GLY A 206 -18.94 8.36 -7.09
CA GLY A 206 -19.27 6.95 -7.28
C GLY A 206 -20.17 6.70 -8.49
N ARG A 207 -21.15 7.59 -8.75
CA ARG A 207 -21.98 7.52 -9.97
C ARG A 207 -21.18 7.71 -11.24
N ALA A 208 -20.20 8.60 -11.25
CA ALA A 208 -19.30 8.72 -12.40
C ALA A 208 -18.45 7.45 -12.59
N CYS A 209 -17.98 6.84 -11.50
CA CYS A 209 -17.27 5.55 -11.57
C CYS A 209 -18.19 4.46 -12.15
N ASP A 210 -19.45 4.39 -11.74
CA ASP A 210 -20.44 3.46 -12.24
C ASP A 210 -20.80 3.69 -13.74
N GLU A 211 -20.85 4.94 -14.17
CA GLU A 211 -21.07 5.33 -15.58
C GLU A 211 -19.91 4.90 -16.50
N GLU A 212 -18.69 4.88 -16.01
CA GLU A 212 -17.46 4.54 -16.75
C GLU A 212 -16.97 3.10 -16.45
N ASP A 213 -17.79 2.27 -15.85
CA ASP A 213 -17.53 0.85 -15.53
C ASP A 213 -16.22 0.62 -14.74
N PHE A 214 -15.97 1.46 -13.72
CA PHE A 214 -14.83 1.26 -12.84
C PHE A 214 -15.00 -0.04 -12.00
N CYS A 215 -13.92 -0.82 -11.86
CA CYS A 215 -13.93 -2.08 -11.11
C CYS A 215 -14.20 -1.89 -9.64
N TRP A 216 -13.60 -0.86 -9.02
CA TRP A 216 -13.90 -0.48 -7.63
C TRP A 216 -13.67 0.99 -7.33
N TYR A 217 -14.29 1.38 -6.23
CA TYR A 217 -14.23 2.69 -5.62
C TYR A 217 -13.84 2.51 -4.16
N GLU A 218 -12.60 2.88 -3.81
CA GLU A 218 -11.93 2.59 -2.54
C GLU A 218 -11.93 3.83 -1.65
N ASP A 219 -12.16 3.65 -0.35
CA ASP A 219 -12.00 4.66 0.69
C ASP A 219 -12.57 6.06 0.35
N PRO A 220 -13.86 6.20 -0.03
CA PRO A 220 -14.41 7.50 -0.37
C PRO A 220 -14.55 8.45 0.82
N VAL A 221 -14.84 7.93 2.03
CA VAL A 221 -15.07 8.72 3.24
C VAL A 221 -14.21 8.22 4.40
N GLU A 222 -13.99 9.11 5.39
CA GLU A 222 -13.21 8.75 6.58
C GLU A 222 -13.83 7.61 7.39
N TYR A 223 -12.97 6.81 8.00
CA TYR A 223 -13.35 5.76 8.93
C TYR A 223 -13.85 6.38 10.24
N GLY A 224 -15.11 6.21 10.54
CA GLY A 224 -15.74 6.66 11.77
C GLY A 224 -16.80 5.67 12.21
N ALA A 225 -17.50 5.98 13.31
CA ALA A 225 -18.54 5.11 13.86
C ALA A 225 -19.65 4.76 12.86
N ASP A 226 -19.92 5.66 11.91
CA ASP A 226 -20.96 5.51 10.88
C ASP A 226 -20.43 5.07 9.52
N ALA A 227 -19.13 4.82 9.37
CA ALA A 227 -18.51 4.47 8.09
C ALA A 227 -19.21 3.28 7.40
N HIS A 228 -19.44 2.19 8.14
CA HIS A 228 -20.15 1.02 7.60
C HIS A 228 -21.55 1.35 7.05
N THR A 229 -22.27 2.28 7.69
CA THR A 229 -23.58 2.73 7.19
C THR A 229 -23.44 3.51 5.90
N VAL A 230 -22.43 4.36 5.78
CA VAL A 230 -22.15 5.13 4.56
C VAL A 230 -21.75 4.20 3.43
N TYR A 231 -20.83 3.26 3.66
CA TYR A 231 -20.39 2.29 2.64
C TYR A 231 -21.54 1.41 2.15
N ARG A 232 -22.38 0.90 3.06
CA ARG A 232 -23.57 0.12 2.69
C ARG A 232 -24.52 0.94 1.82
N LYS A 233 -24.85 2.18 2.20
CA LYS A 233 -25.70 3.06 1.40
C LYS A 233 -25.11 3.38 0.03
N LEU A 234 -23.78 3.56 -0.07
CA LEU A 234 -23.12 3.73 -1.37
C LEU A 234 -23.32 2.50 -2.25
N ALA A 235 -23.15 1.30 -1.69
CA ALA A 235 -23.36 0.05 -2.42
C ALA A 235 -24.84 -0.16 -2.85
N GLU A 236 -25.81 0.32 -2.06
CA GLU A 236 -27.23 0.30 -2.41
C GLU A 236 -27.58 1.29 -3.54
N GLU A 237 -26.92 2.44 -3.58
CA GLU A 237 -27.16 3.52 -4.55
C GLU A 237 -26.34 3.39 -5.85
N LEU A 238 -25.33 2.51 -5.87
CA LEU A 238 -24.46 2.23 -7.02
C LEU A 238 -24.66 0.77 -7.46
N PRO A 239 -25.79 0.45 -8.12
CA PRO A 239 -26.23 -0.92 -8.30
C PRO A 239 -25.55 -1.71 -9.43
N LYS A 240 -24.71 -1.05 -10.26
CA LYS A 240 -24.05 -1.75 -11.33
C LYS A 240 -22.91 -2.65 -10.79
N GLU A 241 -21.71 -2.48 -11.23
CA GLU A 241 -20.61 -3.39 -10.92
C GLU A 241 -19.50 -2.76 -10.08
N VAL A 242 -19.65 -1.48 -9.74
CA VAL A 242 -18.64 -0.79 -8.94
C VAL A 242 -18.60 -1.37 -7.52
N ILE A 243 -17.50 -2.00 -7.20
CA ILE A 243 -17.27 -2.56 -5.87
C ILE A 243 -16.83 -1.44 -4.93
N ILE A 244 -17.53 -1.27 -3.80
CA ILE A 244 -17.13 -0.33 -2.77
C ILE A 244 -16.15 -1.03 -1.81
N LEU A 245 -14.92 -0.57 -1.77
CA LEU A 245 -13.88 -1.12 -0.91
C LEU A 245 -13.52 -0.19 0.24
N THR A 246 -13.01 -0.79 1.31
CA THR A 246 -12.38 -0.10 2.43
C THR A 246 -11.15 -0.87 2.86
N ALA A 247 -10.04 -0.17 3.10
CA ALA A 247 -8.77 -0.73 3.56
C ALA A 247 -8.64 -0.77 5.09
N GLY A 248 -9.71 -0.48 5.85
CA GLY A 248 -9.77 -0.40 7.30
C GLY A 248 -9.63 -1.72 8.05
#